data_ad4ed1526d69af87ec3b8b469092d2d5
#
_entry.id   ad4ed1526d69af87ec3b8b469092d2d5
#
_cell.length_a   1.000
_cell.length_b   1.000
_cell.length_c   1.000
_cell.angle_alpha   90.00
_cell.angle_beta   90.00
_cell.angle_gamma   90.00
#
_symmetry.space_group_name_H-M   'P 1'
#
loop_
_entity.id
_entity.type
_entity.pdbx_description
1 polymer ?
#
loop_
_entity_poly.entity_id
_entity_poly.type
_entity_poly.pdbx_seq_one_letter_code
_entity_poly.pdbx_strand_id
1 'polypeptide(L)'
;YIMLHLMGYKLSMDDLKAFRQLDSLTPGHPEANHTDGVEVTTGPLGQGFANAVGLAMAQANAAAAFNRDGFELFNNRTYVFLGDGCMQEGVASEAASMAGHLGLKNLIAFYDDNHITIDGDTNCAFTEDVGKRFESYNWNVLTVKNGDEDLSALWDAIVKAQQEKERPTLVCVQTTIGLSLIHI
;
A
#
# COMPACT_ATOMS: atom_id res chain seq x y z
N TYR A 1 10.87 -6.00 1.50
CA TYR A 1 11.95 -7.00 1.34
C TYR A 1 11.45 -8.43 1.54
N ILE A 2 10.63 -8.71 2.57
CA ILE A 2 10.11 -10.07 2.82
C ILE A 2 9.39 -10.63 1.59
N MET A 3 8.54 -9.84 0.94
CA MET A 3 7.85 -10.27 -0.28
C MET A 3 8.83 -10.59 -1.41
N LEU A 4 9.86 -9.79 -1.61
CA LEU A 4 10.90 -10.06 -2.62
C LEU A 4 11.61 -11.39 -2.34
N HIS A 5 11.98 -11.65 -1.09
CA HIS A 5 12.56 -12.93 -0.68
C HIS A 5 11.62 -14.11 -0.98
N LEU A 6 10.34 -14.01 -0.59
CA LEU A 6 9.35 -15.06 -0.81
C LEU A 6 9.05 -15.30 -2.30
N MET A 7 9.17 -14.27 -3.13
CA MET A 7 9.00 -14.36 -4.58
C MET A 7 10.24 -14.86 -5.31
N GLY A 8 11.34 -15.13 -4.62
CA GLY A 8 12.56 -15.72 -5.18
C GLY A 8 13.53 -14.73 -5.81
N TYR A 9 13.42 -13.45 -5.49
CA TYR A 9 14.46 -12.49 -5.85
C TYR A 9 15.78 -12.77 -5.12
N LYS A 10 16.89 -12.20 -5.60
CA LYS A 10 18.23 -12.37 -5.01
C LYS A 10 18.35 -11.60 -3.69
N LEU A 11 17.58 -12.02 -2.72
CA LEU A 11 17.56 -11.47 -1.38
C LEU A 11 17.46 -12.62 -0.38
N SER A 12 18.53 -12.87 0.33
CA SER A 12 18.65 -14.00 1.26
C SER A 12 18.01 -13.70 2.63
N MET A 13 17.84 -14.74 3.44
CA MET A 13 17.44 -14.57 4.85
C MET A 13 18.46 -13.77 5.66
N ASP A 14 19.75 -13.87 5.33
CA ASP A 14 20.79 -13.10 6.03
C ASP A 14 20.73 -11.63 5.64
N ASP A 15 20.36 -11.29 4.40
CA ASP A 15 20.09 -9.90 4.02
C ASP A 15 18.89 -9.33 4.77
N LEU A 16 17.83 -10.13 5.00
CA LEU A 16 16.68 -9.72 5.81
C LEU A 16 17.08 -9.47 7.28
N LYS A 17 17.94 -10.32 7.86
CA LYS A 17 18.47 -10.12 9.22
C LYS A 17 19.37 -8.88 9.33
N ALA A 18 20.02 -8.49 8.24
CA ALA A 18 20.85 -7.29 8.16
C ALA A 18 20.05 -6.00 7.89
N PHE A 19 18.71 -6.03 8.06
CA PHE A 19 17.84 -4.87 7.84
C PHE A 19 18.35 -3.63 8.58
N ARG A 20 18.50 -2.51 7.86
CA ARG A 20 19.01 -1.22 8.36
C ARG A 20 20.46 -1.23 8.86
N GLN A 21 21.22 -2.28 8.61
CA GLN A 21 22.65 -2.26 8.90
C GLN A 21 23.41 -1.50 7.81
N LEU A 22 24.57 -0.96 8.16
CA LEU A 22 25.43 -0.25 7.22
C LEU A 22 25.82 -1.19 6.05
N ASP A 23 25.77 -0.69 4.84
CA ASP A 23 26.11 -1.39 3.58
C ASP A 23 25.25 -2.67 3.30
N SER A 24 24.13 -2.85 4.00
CA SER A 24 23.23 -3.97 3.74
C SER A 24 22.42 -3.77 2.45
N LEU A 25 21.97 -4.88 1.84
CA LEU A 25 21.03 -4.86 0.72
C LEU A 25 19.59 -4.49 1.15
N THR A 26 19.36 -4.30 2.45
CA THR A 26 18.04 -3.98 3.02
C THR A 26 18.08 -2.67 3.82
N PRO A 27 18.38 -1.52 3.18
CA PRO A 27 18.33 -0.23 3.86
C PRO A 27 16.93 0.06 4.37
N GLY A 28 16.82 0.93 5.38
CA GLY A 28 15.55 1.30 5.99
C GLY A 28 14.55 1.93 5.00
N HIS A 29 15.05 2.64 4.00
CA HIS A 29 14.29 3.13 2.86
C HIS A 29 14.73 2.37 1.61
N PRO A 30 13.84 1.59 0.95
CA PRO A 30 14.17 0.93 -0.30
C PRO A 30 14.54 1.94 -1.39
N GLU A 31 15.62 1.66 -2.11
CA GLU A 31 16.10 2.51 -3.21
C GLU A 31 16.09 1.74 -4.53
N ALA A 32 15.60 2.39 -5.57
CA ALA A 32 15.59 1.83 -6.91
C ALA A 32 17.01 1.44 -7.35
N ASN A 33 17.15 0.25 -7.91
CA ASN A 33 18.40 -0.32 -8.41
C ASN A 33 19.46 -0.65 -7.32
N HIS A 34 19.15 -0.53 -6.04
CA HIS A 34 20.04 -0.95 -4.96
C HIS A 34 19.77 -2.43 -4.58
N THR A 35 18.53 -2.80 -4.40
CA THR A 35 18.10 -4.16 -4.08
C THR A 35 17.41 -4.77 -5.29
N ASP A 36 17.70 -6.03 -5.63
CA ASP A 36 17.06 -6.74 -6.74
C ASP A 36 15.54 -6.75 -6.55
N GLY A 37 14.80 -6.32 -7.58
CA GLY A 37 13.34 -6.19 -7.56
C GLY A 37 12.80 -4.89 -6.97
N VAL A 38 13.63 -3.99 -6.45
CA VAL A 38 13.20 -2.65 -6.03
C VAL A 38 13.30 -1.68 -7.21
N GLU A 39 12.15 -1.27 -7.74
CA GLU A 39 12.04 -0.40 -8.92
C GLU A 39 11.67 1.05 -8.56
N VAL A 40 11.18 1.28 -7.34
CA VAL A 40 10.74 2.60 -6.86
C VAL A 40 11.41 2.91 -5.52
N THR A 41 12.01 4.09 -5.42
CA THR A 41 12.54 4.60 -4.15
C THR A 41 11.39 5.11 -3.29
N THR A 42 11.28 4.60 -2.07
CA THR A 42 10.29 5.01 -1.08
C THR A 42 10.96 5.34 0.26
N GLY A 43 10.21 5.99 1.15
CA GLY A 43 10.71 6.46 2.46
C GLY A 43 10.08 7.79 2.83
N PRO A 44 10.18 8.85 1.96
CA PRO A 44 9.39 10.06 2.15
C PRO A 44 7.90 9.73 2.12
N LEU A 45 7.18 10.07 3.20
CA LEU A 45 5.78 9.71 3.40
C LEU A 45 4.89 10.29 2.29
N GLY A 46 3.89 9.53 1.86
CA GLY A 46 2.96 9.89 0.79
C GLY A 46 3.49 9.71 -0.63
N GLN A 47 4.80 9.76 -0.85
CA GLN A 47 5.41 9.67 -2.19
C GLN A 47 5.19 8.29 -2.83
N GLY A 48 5.41 7.22 -2.07
CA GLY A 48 5.17 5.85 -2.55
C GLY A 48 3.71 5.61 -2.95
N PHE A 49 2.76 6.22 -2.24
CA PHE A 49 1.35 6.17 -2.61
C PHE A 49 1.09 6.88 -3.94
N ALA A 50 1.65 8.08 -4.14
CA ALA A 50 1.54 8.79 -5.41
C ALA A 50 2.18 8.00 -6.58
N ASN A 51 3.31 7.33 -6.35
CA ASN A 51 3.91 6.40 -7.32
C ASN A 51 2.95 5.25 -7.67
N ALA A 52 2.29 4.65 -6.66
CA ALA A 52 1.32 3.57 -6.89
C ALA A 52 0.13 4.03 -7.74
N VAL A 53 -0.36 5.24 -7.54
CA VAL A 53 -1.37 5.85 -8.42
C VAL A 53 -0.85 5.97 -9.85
N GLY A 54 0.39 6.45 -10.04
CA GLY A 54 1.02 6.53 -11.36
C GLY A 54 1.16 5.17 -12.04
N LEU A 55 1.56 4.12 -11.30
CA LEU A 55 1.64 2.74 -11.82
C LEU A 55 0.27 2.20 -12.23
N ALA A 56 -0.76 2.47 -11.44
CA ALA A 56 -2.13 2.08 -11.75
C ALA A 56 -2.67 2.80 -13.00
N MET A 57 -2.35 4.08 -13.16
CA MET A 57 -2.67 4.85 -14.38
C MET A 57 -1.96 4.27 -15.60
N ALA A 58 -0.67 3.97 -15.48
CA ALA A 58 0.11 3.38 -16.58
C ALA A 58 -0.46 2.03 -17.02
N GLN A 59 -0.83 1.18 -16.07
CA GLN A 59 -1.48 -0.10 -16.36
C GLN A 59 -2.83 0.08 -17.06
N ALA A 60 -3.68 0.99 -16.54
CA ALA A 60 -4.99 1.27 -17.14
C ALA A 60 -4.85 1.79 -18.58
N ASN A 61 -3.87 2.67 -18.84
CA ASN A 61 -3.57 3.16 -20.18
C ASN A 61 -3.10 2.04 -21.10
N ALA A 62 -2.16 1.19 -20.66
CA ALA A 62 -1.67 0.06 -21.42
C ALA A 62 -2.80 -0.95 -21.72
N ALA A 63 -3.67 -1.22 -20.75
CA ALA A 63 -4.85 -2.07 -20.95
C ALA A 63 -5.78 -1.52 -22.03
N ALA A 64 -6.08 -0.21 -21.98
CA ALA A 64 -6.92 0.43 -22.98
C ALA A 64 -6.32 0.39 -24.39
N ALA A 65 -5.00 0.52 -24.50
CA ALA A 65 -4.29 0.51 -25.78
C ALA A 65 -4.15 -0.90 -26.38
N PHE A 66 -3.86 -1.90 -25.57
CA PHE A 66 -3.37 -3.21 -26.05
C PHE A 66 -4.32 -4.38 -25.79
N ASN A 67 -5.19 -4.33 -24.76
CA ASN A 67 -6.14 -5.43 -24.52
C ASN A 67 -7.17 -5.53 -25.64
N ARG A 68 -7.61 -6.74 -25.92
CA ARG A 68 -8.64 -7.08 -26.92
C ARG A 68 -9.59 -8.10 -26.33
N ASP A 69 -10.77 -8.25 -26.90
CA ASP A 69 -11.77 -9.22 -26.47
C ASP A 69 -11.18 -10.63 -26.49
N GLY A 70 -11.24 -11.31 -25.34
CA GLY A 70 -10.68 -12.65 -25.15
C GLY A 70 -9.14 -12.67 -24.99
N PHE A 71 -8.46 -11.52 -24.99
CA PHE A 71 -7.02 -11.43 -24.82
C PHE A 71 -6.63 -10.23 -23.95
N GLU A 72 -6.52 -10.44 -22.64
CA GLU A 72 -6.12 -9.44 -21.67
C GLU A 72 -4.63 -9.53 -21.36
N LEU A 73 -3.83 -8.70 -22.02
CA LEU A 73 -2.38 -8.63 -21.79
C LEU A 73 -2.03 -7.88 -20.50
N PHE A 74 -2.78 -6.82 -20.20
CA PHE A 74 -2.59 -5.96 -19.02
C PHE A 74 -3.81 -6.08 -18.11
N ASN A 75 -3.74 -6.96 -17.10
CA ASN A 75 -4.78 -7.14 -16.08
C ASN A 75 -4.22 -7.16 -14.64
N ASN A 76 -2.96 -6.78 -14.49
CA ASN A 76 -2.28 -6.70 -13.21
C ASN A 76 -2.89 -5.62 -12.30
N ARG A 77 -2.68 -5.78 -11.00
CA ARG A 77 -3.09 -4.82 -9.97
C ARG A 77 -1.88 -4.18 -9.31
N THR A 78 -2.06 -2.97 -8.84
CA THR A 78 -1.09 -2.28 -7.99
C THR A 78 -1.57 -2.37 -6.56
N TYR A 79 -0.72 -2.92 -5.69
CA TYR A 79 -0.93 -2.96 -4.25
C TYR A 79 0.02 -1.99 -3.56
N VAL A 80 -0.48 -1.25 -2.58
CA VAL A 80 0.31 -0.30 -1.81
C VAL A 80 -0.04 -0.36 -0.34
N PHE A 81 0.98 -0.28 0.52
CA PHE A 81 0.83 -0.19 1.96
C PHE A 81 1.21 1.21 2.43
N LEU A 82 0.43 1.78 3.33
CA LEU A 82 0.66 3.10 3.88
C LEU A 82 0.11 3.19 5.31
N GLY A 83 0.75 4.02 6.13
CA GLY A 83 0.34 4.23 7.53
C GLY A 83 -0.22 5.62 7.76
N ASP A 84 -0.52 5.93 9.02
CA ASP A 84 -1.07 7.22 9.48
C ASP A 84 -0.27 8.42 8.99
N GLY A 85 1.07 8.35 9.06
CA GLY A 85 1.93 9.42 8.58
C GLY A 85 1.78 9.71 7.09
N CYS A 86 1.58 8.68 6.26
CA CYS A 86 1.32 8.86 4.83
C CYS A 86 -0.01 9.58 4.58
N MET A 87 -1.02 9.30 5.42
CA MET A 87 -2.35 9.91 5.29
C MET A 87 -2.38 11.39 5.66
N GLN A 88 -1.37 11.89 6.36
CA GLN A 88 -1.21 13.30 6.72
C GLN A 88 -0.54 14.12 5.60
N GLU A 89 0.07 13.47 4.63
CA GLU A 89 0.77 14.17 3.54
C GLU A 89 -0.20 14.69 2.47
N GLY A 90 -0.01 15.95 2.05
CA GLY A 90 -0.84 16.59 1.02
C GLY A 90 -0.82 15.82 -0.30
N VAL A 91 0.35 15.34 -0.73
CA VAL A 91 0.50 14.58 -1.97
C VAL A 91 -0.31 13.29 -1.96
N ALA A 92 -0.48 12.63 -0.80
CA ALA A 92 -1.33 11.44 -0.68
C ALA A 92 -2.81 11.77 -0.94
N SER A 93 -3.29 12.90 -0.39
CA SER A 93 -4.67 13.34 -0.59
C SER A 93 -4.96 13.73 -2.04
N GLU A 94 -4.04 14.45 -2.68
CA GLU A 94 -4.14 14.83 -4.11
C GLU A 94 -4.13 13.61 -5.02
N ALA A 95 -3.21 12.66 -4.77
CA ALA A 95 -3.13 11.41 -5.53
C ALA A 95 -4.37 10.53 -5.34
N ALA A 96 -4.90 10.43 -4.10
CA ALA A 96 -6.12 9.69 -3.80
C ALA A 96 -7.34 10.28 -4.53
N SER A 97 -7.49 11.60 -4.50
CA SER A 97 -8.57 12.29 -5.21
C SER A 97 -8.52 12.02 -6.72
N MET A 98 -7.34 12.10 -7.31
CA MET A 98 -7.14 11.80 -8.73
C MET A 98 -7.44 10.33 -9.05
N ALA A 99 -6.99 9.39 -8.22
CA ALA A 99 -7.24 7.96 -8.43
C ALA A 99 -8.73 7.61 -8.41
N GLY A 100 -9.48 8.21 -7.48
CA GLY A 100 -10.94 8.04 -7.40
C GLY A 100 -11.66 8.67 -8.57
N HIS A 101 -11.23 9.87 -9.00
CA HIS A 101 -11.78 10.54 -10.19
C HIS A 101 -11.59 9.70 -11.47
N LEU A 102 -10.43 9.09 -11.62
CA LEU A 102 -10.11 8.25 -12.78
C LEU A 102 -10.68 6.83 -12.67
N GLY A 103 -11.27 6.44 -11.55
CA GLY A 103 -11.81 5.10 -11.35
C GLY A 103 -10.76 4.00 -11.48
N LEU A 104 -9.58 4.18 -10.86
CA LEU A 104 -8.46 3.24 -11.00
C LEU A 104 -8.72 1.92 -10.23
N LYS A 105 -9.64 1.11 -10.73
CA LYS A 105 -10.09 -0.16 -10.13
C LYS A 105 -8.99 -1.21 -9.90
N ASN A 106 -7.86 -1.02 -10.56
CA ASN A 106 -6.67 -1.87 -10.43
C ASN A 106 -5.76 -1.45 -9.27
N LEU A 107 -6.08 -0.38 -8.53
CA LEU A 107 -5.35 0.09 -7.35
C LEU A 107 -6.04 -0.37 -6.07
N ILE A 108 -5.27 -1.09 -5.23
CA ILE A 108 -5.70 -1.56 -3.91
C ILE A 108 -4.69 -1.05 -2.88
N ALA A 109 -5.16 -0.20 -1.96
CA ALA A 109 -4.35 0.37 -0.90
C ALA A 109 -4.72 -0.28 0.45
N PHE A 110 -3.71 -0.66 1.22
CA PHE A 110 -3.85 -1.12 2.60
C PHE A 110 -3.36 -0.03 3.55
N TYR A 111 -4.27 0.51 4.31
CA TYR A 111 -3.97 1.49 5.34
C TYR A 111 -3.79 0.79 6.68
N ASP A 112 -2.55 0.81 7.18
CA ASP A 112 -2.19 0.36 8.51
C ASP A 112 -2.63 1.41 9.53
N ASP A 113 -3.84 1.22 10.06
CA ASP A 113 -4.53 2.10 11.00
C ASP A 113 -4.17 1.69 12.43
N ASN A 114 -3.00 2.10 12.87
CA ASN A 114 -2.45 1.75 14.17
C ASN A 114 -2.43 2.92 15.16
N HIS A 115 -2.92 4.09 14.76
CA HIS A 115 -3.01 5.31 15.56
C HIS A 115 -1.68 5.86 16.09
N ILE A 116 -0.55 5.48 15.46
CA ILE A 116 0.79 5.94 15.87
C ILE A 116 1.51 6.58 14.69
N THR A 117 2.17 7.69 14.95
CA THR A 117 3.21 8.29 14.12
C THR A 117 4.55 8.25 14.85
N ILE A 118 5.61 8.79 14.28
CA ILE A 118 7.00 8.67 14.79
C ILE A 118 7.10 8.87 16.30
N ASP A 119 6.48 9.90 16.84
CA ASP A 119 6.66 10.31 18.24
C ASP A 119 5.48 9.96 19.18
N GLY A 120 4.43 9.32 18.66
CA GLY A 120 3.31 8.96 19.51
C GLY A 120 1.96 8.90 18.83
N ASP A 121 0.92 9.00 19.63
CA ASP A 121 -0.46 8.87 19.23
C ASP A 121 -0.89 9.94 18.21
N THR A 122 -1.64 9.54 17.21
CA THR A 122 -2.17 10.43 16.14
C THR A 122 -3.06 11.53 16.67
N ASN A 123 -3.72 11.35 17.82
CA ASN A 123 -4.62 12.35 18.41
C ASN A 123 -3.99 13.72 18.66
N CYS A 124 -2.65 13.80 18.67
CA CYS A 124 -1.94 15.08 18.80
C CYS A 124 -2.14 15.99 17.58
N ALA A 125 -2.34 15.43 16.37
CA ALA A 125 -2.34 16.21 15.14
C ALA A 125 -3.25 15.64 14.02
N PHE A 126 -3.80 14.43 14.18
CA PHE A 126 -4.52 13.73 13.13
C PHE A 126 -5.71 12.95 13.71
N THR A 127 -6.91 13.51 13.60
CA THR A 127 -8.15 13.00 14.20
C THR A 127 -9.27 12.79 13.19
N GLU A 128 -8.98 12.84 11.92
CA GLU A 128 -9.97 12.67 10.86
C GLU A 128 -10.34 11.20 10.65
N ASP A 129 -11.52 10.97 10.08
CA ASP A 129 -11.95 9.67 9.60
C ASP A 129 -11.42 9.46 8.17
N VAL A 130 -10.32 8.73 8.06
CA VAL A 130 -9.65 8.45 6.77
C VAL A 130 -10.57 7.68 5.82
N GLY A 131 -11.36 6.72 6.36
CA GLY A 131 -12.31 5.97 5.54
C GLY A 131 -13.32 6.89 4.85
N LYS A 132 -13.97 7.78 5.60
CA LYS A 132 -14.90 8.76 5.04
C LYS A 132 -14.26 9.73 4.07
N ARG A 133 -13.02 10.15 4.34
CA ARG A 133 -12.28 10.99 3.40
C ARG A 133 -12.12 10.29 2.06
N PHE A 134 -11.72 9.02 2.04
CA PHE A 134 -11.56 8.23 0.81
C PHE A 134 -12.90 7.91 0.13
N GLU A 135 -13.97 7.66 0.89
CA GLU A 135 -15.32 7.58 0.34
C GLU A 135 -15.70 8.85 -0.43
N SER A 136 -15.35 10.03 0.11
CA SER A 136 -15.61 11.32 -0.56
C SER A 136 -14.78 11.49 -1.85
N TYR A 137 -13.65 10.79 -1.98
CA TYR A 137 -12.87 10.71 -3.22
C TYR A 137 -13.39 9.63 -4.20
N ASN A 138 -14.53 9.01 -3.92
CA ASN A 138 -15.10 7.92 -4.74
C ASN A 138 -14.29 6.62 -4.68
N TRP A 139 -13.65 6.30 -3.56
CA TRP A 139 -13.05 5.00 -3.33
C TRP A 139 -14.05 4.00 -2.74
N ASN A 140 -13.86 2.73 -3.05
CA ASN A 140 -14.45 1.63 -2.29
C ASN A 140 -13.65 1.45 -0.99
N VAL A 141 -14.32 1.54 0.17
CA VAL A 141 -13.65 1.44 1.47
C VAL A 141 -14.10 0.18 2.20
N LEU A 142 -13.15 -0.62 2.62
CA LEU A 142 -13.33 -1.83 3.41
C LEU A 142 -12.61 -1.65 4.76
N THR A 143 -13.15 -2.25 5.83
CA THR A 143 -12.53 -2.17 7.16
C THR A 143 -12.33 -3.55 7.75
N VAL A 144 -11.12 -3.81 8.25
CA VAL A 144 -10.75 -4.97 9.05
C VAL A 144 -10.40 -4.50 10.45
N LYS A 145 -11.23 -4.84 11.44
CA LYS A 145 -11.12 -4.31 12.82
C LYS A 145 -10.07 -5.02 13.69
N ASN A 146 -9.62 -6.20 13.30
CA ASN A 146 -8.61 -6.98 14.03
C ASN A 146 -7.62 -7.56 13.02
N GLY A 147 -6.77 -6.69 12.49
CA GLY A 147 -5.75 -7.07 11.51
C GLY A 147 -4.63 -7.92 12.10
N ASP A 148 -4.47 -7.89 13.42
CA ASP A 148 -3.42 -8.63 14.11
C ASP A 148 -3.71 -10.15 14.19
N GLU A 149 -4.98 -10.53 14.24
CA GLU A 149 -5.37 -11.93 14.50
C GLU A 149 -6.36 -12.49 13.45
N ASP A 150 -7.21 -11.66 12.85
CA ASP A 150 -8.25 -12.12 11.93
C ASP A 150 -7.78 -12.19 10.48
N LEU A 151 -6.96 -13.23 10.21
CA LEU A 151 -6.48 -13.50 8.84
C LEU A 151 -7.62 -13.82 7.86
N SER A 152 -8.75 -14.34 8.35
CA SER A 152 -9.91 -14.62 7.49
C SER A 152 -10.55 -13.33 6.99
N ALA A 153 -10.75 -12.34 7.89
CA ALA A 153 -11.27 -11.03 7.50
C ALA A 153 -10.32 -10.28 6.54
N LEU A 154 -9.00 -10.41 6.74
CA LEU A 154 -8.00 -9.87 5.80
C LEU A 154 -8.12 -10.51 4.42
N TRP A 155 -8.23 -11.83 4.37
CA TRP A 155 -8.41 -12.55 3.10
C TRP A 155 -9.71 -12.15 2.39
N ASP A 156 -10.82 -12.08 3.12
CA ASP A 156 -12.10 -11.65 2.57
C ASP A 156 -12.06 -10.22 2.03
N ALA A 157 -11.35 -9.32 2.71
CA ALA A 157 -11.15 -7.95 2.24
C ALA A 157 -10.33 -7.92 0.95
N ILE A 158 -9.26 -8.72 0.84
CA ILE A 158 -8.46 -8.85 -0.38
C ILE A 158 -9.34 -9.34 -1.55
N VAL A 159 -10.11 -10.39 -1.32
CA VAL A 159 -11.00 -10.96 -2.36
C VAL A 159 -12.05 -9.93 -2.80
N LYS A 160 -12.68 -9.23 -1.86
CA LYS A 160 -13.65 -8.16 -2.18
C LYS A 160 -13.01 -7.00 -2.94
N ALA A 161 -11.81 -6.58 -2.53
CA ALA A 161 -11.06 -5.52 -3.23
C ALA A 161 -10.73 -5.93 -4.67
N GLN A 162 -10.36 -7.19 -4.90
CA GLN A 162 -10.09 -7.71 -6.25
C GLN A 162 -11.35 -7.84 -7.13
N GLN A 163 -12.51 -7.92 -6.52
CA GLN A 163 -13.81 -8.00 -7.23
C GLN A 163 -14.38 -6.63 -7.59
N GLU A 164 -13.88 -5.53 -7.00
CA GLU A 164 -14.30 -4.17 -7.36
C GLU A 164 -13.96 -3.88 -8.84
N LYS A 165 -14.94 -3.35 -9.57
CA LYS A 165 -14.87 -3.19 -11.04
C LYS A 165 -14.79 -1.73 -11.52
N GLU A 166 -15.02 -0.77 -10.64
CA GLU A 166 -15.23 0.62 -11.03
C GLU A 166 -14.30 1.60 -10.33
N ARG A 167 -13.90 1.30 -9.08
CA ARG A 167 -13.23 2.25 -8.21
C ARG A 167 -11.95 1.66 -7.59
N PRO A 168 -10.96 2.48 -7.23
CA PRO A 168 -9.87 2.03 -6.38
C PRO A 168 -10.41 1.61 -5.01
N THR A 169 -9.72 0.69 -4.34
CA THR A 169 -10.11 0.20 -3.02
C THR A 169 -9.12 0.57 -1.95
N LEU A 170 -9.61 1.13 -0.84
CA LEU A 170 -8.88 1.28 0.40
C LEU A 170 -9.35 0.20 1.38
N VAL A 171 -8.42 -0.55 1.94
CA VAL A 171 -8.64 -1.47 3.05
C VAL A 171 -8.04 -0.84 4.31
N CYS A 172 -8.88 -0.33 5.21
CA CYS A 172 -8.45 0.16 6.52
C CYS A 172 -8.28 -1.04 7.44
N VAL A 173 -7.06 -1.28 7.89
CA VAL A 173 -6.71 -2.44 8.73
C VAL A 173 -6.27 -1.92 10.09
N GLN A 174 -7.08 -2.13 11.12
CA GLN A 174 -6.71 -1.79 12.49
C GLN A 174 -5.71 -2.79 13.03
N THR A 175 -4.55 -2.29 13.47
CA THR A 175 -3.42 -3.08 13.95
C THR A 175 -2.80 -2.47 15.19
N THR A 176 -1.90 -3.23 15.81
CA THR A 176 -1.07 -2.77 16.94
C THR A 176 0.37 -2.64 16.46
N ILE A 177 0.93 -1.42 16.52
CA ILE A 177 2.32 -1.18 16.12
C ILE A 177 3.28 -1.99 16.99
N GLY A 178 4.30 -2.59 16.35
CA GLY A 178 5.33 -3.36 17.06
C GLY A 178 4.82 -4.64 17.71
N LEU A 179 3.69 -5.17 17.25
CA LEU A 179 3.15 -6.45 17.73
C LEU A 179 4.25 -7.53 17.73
N SER A 180 4.30 -8.33 18.77
CA SER A 180 5.32 -9.33 19.08
C SER A 180 6.71 -8.81 19.50
N LEU A 181 7.07 -7.56 19.20
CA LEU A 181 8.36 -6.98 19.62
C LEU A 181 8.30 -6.35 21.01
N ILE A 182 7.16 -5.74 21.35
CA ILE A 182 6.96 -5.02 22.62
C ILE A 182 5.92 -5.69 23.53
N HIS A 183 5.29 -6.77 23.08
CA HIS A 183 4.23 -7.48 23.79
C HIS A 183 4.66 -8.89 24.25
N ILE A 184 5.97 -9.17 24.21
CA ILE A 184 6.56 -10.42 24.73
C ILE A 184 6.89 -10.26 26.21
#